data_e970b2baa3546cb0f78461332ea43585
#
_entry.id   e970b2baa3546cb0f78461332ea43585
#
_cell.length_a   1.000
_cell.length_b   1.000
_cell.length_c   1.000
_cell.angle_alpha   90.00
_cell.angle_beta   90.00
_cell.angle_gamma   90.00
#
_symmetry.space_group_name_H-M   'P 1'
#
loop_
_entity.id
_entity.type
_entity.pdbx_description
1 polymer ?
#
loop_
_entity_poly.entity_id
_entity_poly.type
_entity_poly.pdbx_seq_one_letter_code
_entity_poly.pdbx_strand_id
1 'polypeptide(L)'
;MAVMFSDIRSFTTISESMTPKENFDFVNAYLKRVSPEIRNHDGFIVKFLGDGMMAIFPDGADDAVCAGIAKLKKVHQYNQKREAKGYLPIQVGIGIHYGHMMVGMVGETFRMQGDAFSDNVNLTARLEGLTKFYGVSFLISEQTLEKLSNPNHYEIRFLDRAIVKGRNEPLAIYEVLDGETEAVRELKLKTQLEFEQGLECYRTQGFDKALEYFNHVLMVNPLDKTAALYVERINQLMAQGVPQNWDGVWRFTKK
;
A
#
# COMPACT_ATOMS: atom_id res chain seq x y z
N MET A 1 4.44 -12.31 -13.28
CA MET A 1 3.85 -11.00 -13.59
C MET A 1 3.59 -10.25 -12.31
N ALA A 2 3.66 -8.90 -12.35
CA ALA A 2 3.22 -8.10 -11.22
C ALA A 2 1.72 -7.78 -11.34
N VAL A 3 1.02 -7.78 -10.21
CA VAL A 3 -0.37 -7.33 -10.11
C VAL A 3 -0.45 -6.16 -9.14
N MET A 4 -1.23 -5.15 -9.52
CA MET A 4 -1.50 -3.95 -8.74
C MET A 4 -2.98 -3.89 -8.39
N PHE A 5 -3.29 -3.67 -7.13
CA PHE A 5 -4.58 -3.15 -6.68
C PHE A 5 -4.41 -1.73 -6.17
N SER A 6 -5.39 -0.90 -6.45
CA SER A 6 -5.41 0.45 -5.87
C SER A 6 -6.82 0.93 -5.68
N ASP A 7 -7.05 1.70 -4.61
CA ASP A 7 -8.37 2.18 -4.21
C ASP A 7 -8.29 3.56 -3.54
N ILE A 8 -9.39 4.33 -3.61
CA ILE A 8 -9.49 5.62 -2.88
C ILE A 8 -9.80 5.35 -1.41
N ARG A 9 -9.03 5.95 -0.53
CA ARG A 9 -9.24 5.85 0.91
C ARG A 9 -10.56 6.48 1.34
N SER A 10 -11.30 5.74 2.17
CA SER A 10 -12.57 6.22 2.74
C SER A 10 -13.56 6.73 1.67
N PHE A 11 -13.54 6.10 0.48
CA PHE A 11 -14.41 6.49 -0.64
C PHE A 11 -15.88 6.50 -0.24
N THR A 12 -16.35 5.50 0.53
CA THR A 12 -17.73 5.44 1.02
C THR A 12 -18.12 6.73 1.75
N THR A 13 -17.28 7.20 2.68
CA THR A 13 -17.51 8.44 3.41
C THR A 13 -17.53 9.68 2.49
N ILE A 14 -16.63 9.69 1.49
CA ILE A 14 -16.58 10.79 0.49
C ILE A 14 -17.87 10.77 -0.35
N SER A 15 -18.33 9.60 -0.77
CA SER A 15 -19.49 9.43 -1.64
C SER A 15 -20.84 9.71 -0.94
N GLU A 16 -20.92 9.51 0.39
CA GLU A 16 -22.12 9.80 1.17
C GLU A 16 -22.57 11.28 1.08
N SER A 17 -21.64 12.18 0.84
CA SER A 17 -21.92 13.63 0.66
C SER A 17 -22.28 14.02 -0.77
N MET A 18 -22.28 13.08 -1.72
CA MET A 18 -22.48 13.32 -3.15
C MET A 18 -23.82 12.77 -3.63
N THR A 19 -24.43 13.45 -4.59
CA THR A 19 -25.52 12.86 -5.39
C THR A 19 -24.98 11.70 -6.24
N PRO A 20 -25.81 10.75 -6.69
CA PRO A 20 -25.37 9.67 -7.58
C PRO A 20 -24.63 10.16 -8.84
N LYS A 21 -25.08 11.29 -9.41
CA LYS A 21 -24.46 11.90 -10.57
C LYS A 21 -23.07 12.46 -10.25
N GLU A 22 -22.94 13.18 -9.16
CA GLU A 22 -21.65 13.76 -8.71
C GLU A 22 -20.64 12.65 -8.41
N ASN A 23 -21.09 11.57 -7.74
CA ASN A 23 -20.26 10.40 -7.48
C ASN A 23 -19.76 9.74 -8.77
N PHE A 24 -20.65 9.51 -9.73
CA PHE A 24 -20.31 8.97 -11.04
C PHE A 24 -19.30 9.86 -11.79
N ASP A 25 -19.55 11.18 -11.83
CA ASP A 25 -18.68 12.16 -12.47
C ASP A 25 -17.30 12.23 -11.78
N PHE A 26 -17.27 12.14 -10.43
CA PHE A 26 -16.04 12.12 -9.64
C PHE A 26 -15.17 10.90 -9.93
N VAL A 27 -15.77 9.68 -9.87
CA VAL A 27 -15.04 8.43 -10.16
C VAL A 27 -14.47 8.44 -11.56
N ASN A 28 -15.27 8.83 -12.57
CA ASN A 28 -14.79 8.92 -13.94
C ASN A 28 -13.68 9.96 -14.11
N ALA A 29 -13.80 11.11 -13.46
CA ALA A 29 -12.78 12.15 -13.50
C ALA A 29 -11.47 11.71 -12.86
N TYR A 30 -11.52 10.92 -11.78
CA TYR A 30 -10.36 10.30 -11.13
C TYR A 30 -9.72 9.24 -12.03
N LEU A 31 -10.49 8.24 -12.46
CA LEU A 31 -10.00 7.13 -13.26
C LEU A 31 -9.38 7.62 -14.58
N LYS A 32 -9.99 8.61 -15.24
CA LYS A 32 -9.46 9.22 -16.47
C LYS A 32 -8.07 9.84 -16.27
N ARG A 33 -7.74 10.29 -15.05
CA ARG A 33 -6.44 10.90 -14.75
C ARG A 33 -5.36 9.87 -14.44
N VAL A 34 -5.71 8.81 -13.73
CA VAL A 34 -4.73 7.85 -13.21
C VAL A 34 -4.53 6.63 -14.09
N SER A 35 -5.54 6.22 -14.88
CA SER A 35 -5.46 5.06 -15.77
C SER A 35 -4.40 5.15 -16.86
N PRO A 36 -4.09 6.34 -17.45
CA PRO A 36 -3.01 6.44 -18.41
C PRO A 36 -1.65 6.00 -17.86
N GLU A 37 -1.39 6.22 -16.57
CA GLU A 37 -0.11 5.86 -15.95
C GLU A 37 0.13 4.33 -15.94
N ILE A 38 -0.93 3.53 -15.90
CA ILE A 38 -0.81 2.08 -16.03
C ILE A 38 -0.31 1.70 -17.44
N ARG A 39 -0.92 2.29 -18.48
CA ARG A 39 -0.57 1.99 -19.88
C ARG A 39 0.77 2.58 -20.31
N ASN A 40 1.15 3.74 -19.74
CA ASN A 40 2.43 4.39 -20.02
C ASN A 40 3.63 3.58 -19.46
N HIS A 41 3.36 2.62 -18.57
CA HIS A 41 4.35 1.72 -17.99
C HIS A 41 4.03 0.25 -18.33
N ASP A 42 3.60 0.00 -19.55
CA ASP A 42 3.40 -1.34 -20.16
C ASP A 42 2.44 -2.26 -19.39
N GLY A 43 1.62 -1.68 -18.50
CA GLY A 43 0.55 -2.36 -17.80
C GLY A 43 -0.78 -2.28 -18.50
N PHE A 44 -1.69 -3.20 -18.19
CA PHE A 44 -3.08 -3.13 -18.62
C PHE A 44 -4.05 -3.27 -17.45
N ILE A 45 -5.14 -2.52 -17.52
CA ILE A 45 -6.21 -2.57 -16.52
C ILE A 45 -7.10 -3.76 -16.85
N VAL A 46 -7.17 -4.71 -15.92
CA VAL A 46 -8.02 -5.90 -16.05
C VAL A 46 -9.47 -5.54 -15.78
N LYS A 47 -9.71 -4.79 -14.70
CA LYS A 47 -11.04 -4.32 -14.32
C LYS A 47 -11.01 -3.11 -13.40
N PHE A 48 -12.08 -2.33 -13.44
CA PHE A 48 -12.38 -1.34 -12.42
C PHE A 48 -13.26 -1.96 -11.32
N LEU A 49 -13.02 -1.57 -10.08
CA LEU A 49 -13.70 -2.06 -8.88
C LEU A 49 -14.31 -0.86 -8.14
N GLY A 50 -15.34 -0.26 -8.75
CA GLY A 50 -15.86 1.02 -8.27
C GLY A 50 -14.85 2.14 -8.53
N ASP A 51 -14.33 2.74 -7.45
CA ASP A 51 -13.28 3.74 -7.47
C ASP A 51 -11.86 3.14 -7.54
N GLY A 52 -11.77 1.82 -7.32
CA GLY A 52 -10.52 1.07 -7.40
C GLY A 52 -10.23 0.50 -8.79
N MET A 53 -9.05 -0.06 -8.95
CA MET A 53 -8.65 -0.79 -10.17
C MET A 53 -7.72 -1.95 -9.86
N MET A 54 -7.81 -2.96 -10.71
CA MET A 54 -6.86 -4.05 -10.81
C MET A 54 -6.11 -3.94 -12.15
N ALA A 55 -4.79 -3.91 -12.09
CA ALA A 55 -3.93 -3.86 -13.26
C ALA A 55 -2.85 -4.95 -13.19
N ILE A 56 -2.35 -5.36 -14.35
CA ILE A 56 -1.30 -6.37 -14.49
C ILE A 56 -0.18 -5.79 -15.35
N PHE A 57 1.06 -6.15 -14.97
CA PHE A 57 2.29 -5.79 -15.65
C PHE A 57 3.02 -7.10 -16.02
N PRO A 58 2.96 -7.50 -17.31
CA PRO A 58 3.51 -8.77 -17.75
C PRO A 58 5.03 -8.81 -17.67
N ASP A 59 5.68 -7.70 -18.02
CA ASP A 59 7.11 -7.66 -18.32
C ASP A 59 7.99 -7.46 -17.07
N GLY A 60 7.46 -6.85 -16.01
CA GLY A 60 8.30 -6.69 -14.84
C GLY A 60 7.66 -6.07 -13.60
N ALA A 61 8.43 -6.15 -12.51
CA ALA A 61 8.09 -5.49 -11.26
C ALA A 61 8.38 -3.98 -11.33
N ASP A 62 9.41 -3.59 -12.09
CA ASP A 62 9.79 -2.19 -12.25
C ASP A 62 8.66 -1.37 -12.90
N ASP A 63 8.03 -1.88 -13.96
CA ASP A 63 6.91 -1.23 -14.63
C ASP A 63 5.75 -0.99 -13.67
N ALA A 64 5.44 -2.00 -12.85
CA ALA A 64 4.39 -1.90 -11.85
C ALA A 64 4.70 -0.83 -10.79
N VAL A 65 5.95 -0.81 -10.28
CA VAL A 65 6.38 0.16 -9.28
C VAL A 65 6.41 1.57 -9.86
N CYS A 66 6.98 1.74 -11.07
CA CYS A 66 6.99 3.03 -11.78
C CYS A 66 5.56 3.55 -12.04
N ALA A 67 4.64 2.68 -12.46
CA ALA A 67 3.23 3.03 -12.64
C ALA A 67 2.58 3.48 -11.33
N GLY A 68 2.86 2.79 -10.22
CA GLY A 68 2.38 3.16 -8.88
C GLY A 68 2.86 4.53 -8.44
N ILE A 69 4.16 4.81 -8.60
CA ILE A 69 4.78 6.10 -8.32
C ILE A 69 4.15 7.21 -9.17
N ALA A 70 4.06 7.00 -10.50
CA ALA A 70 3.48 7.96 -11.42
C ALA A 70 2.01 8.24 -11.09
N LYS A 71 1.25 7.19 -10.74
CA LYS A 71 -0.15 7.30 -10.31
C LYS A 71 -0.29 8.18 -9.07
N LEU A 72 0.51 7.98 -8.01
CA LEU A 72 0.47 8.82 -6.81
C LEU A 72 0.83 10.27 -7.11
N LYS A 73 1.84 10.52 -7.94
CA LYS A 73 2.17 11.88 -8.41
C LYS A 73 1.00 12.55 -9.14
N LYS A 74 0.22 11.78 -9.94
CA LYS A 74 -1.02 12.30 -10.55
C LYS A 74 -2.12 12.61 -9.54
N VAL A 75 -2.23 11.78 -8.48
CA VAL A 75 -3.16 12.05 -7.38
C VAL A 75 -2.80 13.35 -6.67
N HIS A 76 -1.52 13.60 -6.37
CA HIS A 76 -1.08 14.86 -5.76
C HIS A 76 -1.40 16.07 -6.64
N GLN A 77 -1.14 15.99 -7.96
CA GLN A 77 -1.52 17.04 -8.90
C GLN A 77 -3.06 17.25 -8.98
N TYR A 78 -3.82 16.17 -8.84
CA TYR A 78 -5.27 16.24 -8.81
C TYR A 78 -5.77 16.91 -7.52
N ASN A 79 -5.16 16.60 -6.38
CA ASN A 79 -5.49 17.19 -5.09
C ASN A 79 -5.27 18.70 -5.09
N GLN A 80 -4.16 19.21 -5.64
CA GLN A 80 -3.96 20.66 -5.79
C GLN A 80 -5.13 21.35 -6.53
N LYS A 81 -5.65 20.69 -7.58
CA LYS A 81 -6.80 21.21 -8.33
C LYS A 81 -8.13 21.09 -7.57
N ARG A 82 -8.25 20.09 -6.70
CA ARG A 82 -9.41 19.90 -5.83
C ARG A 82 -9.45 20.96 -4.75
N GLU A 83 -8.34 21.16 -4.05
CA GLU A 83 -8.19 22.15 -2.99
C GLU A 83 -8.43 23.58 -3.50
N ALA A 84 -7.90 23.91 -4.68
CA ALA A 84 -8.16 25.19 -5.35
C ALA A 84 -9.65 25.45 -5.66
N LYS A 85 -10.48 24.38 -5.65
CA LYS A 85 -11.94 24.44 -5.81
C LYS A 85 -12.72 24.24 -4.51
N GLY A 86 -12.02 24.18 -3.37
CA GLY A 86 -12.62 23.96 -2.06
C GLY A 86 -13.03 22.52 -1.75
N TYR A 87 -12.58 21.52 -2.56
CA TYR A 87 -12.81 20.10 -2.28
C TYR A 87 -11.68 19.51 -1.42
N LEU A 88 -12.03 18.58 -0.57
CA LEU A 88 -11.03 17.83 0.22
C LEU A 88 -10.11 16.99 -0.67
N PRO A 89 -8.80 16.91 -0.34
CA PRO A 89 -7.89 16.01 -1.03
C PRO A 89 -8.29 14.54 -0.84
N ILE A 90 -7.99 13.72 -1.83
CA ILE A 90 -8.18 12.27 -1.76
C ILE A 90 -6.84 11.58 -1.47
N GLN A 91 -6.91 10.45 -0.79
CA GLN A 91 -5.78 9.55 -0.57
C GLN A 91 -6.04 8.24 -1.31
N VAL A 92 -4.97 7.62 -1.80
CA VAL A 92 -5.05 6.36 -2.54
C VAL A 92 -4.12 5.34 -1.91
N GLY A 93 -4.62 4.10 -1.75
CA GLY A 93 -3.82 2.95 -1.41
C GLY A 93 -3.37 2.22 -2.68
N ILE A 94 -2.13 1.74 -2.71
CA ILE A 94 -1.59 0.89 -3.78
C ILE A 94 -0.91 -0.31 -3.13
N GLY A 95 -1.27 -1.52 -3.59
CA GLY A 95 -0.57 -2.76 -3.26
C GLY A 95 -0.07 -3.44 -4.51
N ILE A 96 1.20 -3.87 -4.53
CA ILE A 96 1.78 -4.62 -5.64
C ILE A 96 2.41 -5.91 -5.12
N HIS A 97 2.09 -7.01 -5.80
CA HIS A 97 2.71 -8.30 -5.57
C HIS A 97 3.11 -8.94 -6.90
N TYR A 98 4.29 -9.55 -6.92
CA TYR A 98 4.77 -10.31 -8.07
C TYR A 98 4.58 -11.81 -7.82
N GLY A 99 3.96 -12.52 -8.78
CA GLY A 99 3.75 -13.95 -8.66
C GLY A 99 3.16 -14.59 -9.90
N HIS A 100 2.94 -15.90 -9.81
CA HIS A 100 2.27 -16.65 -10.86
C HIS A 100 0.77 -16.44 -10.80
N MET A 101 0.16 -16.23 -11.96
CA MET A 101 -1.29 -16.10 -12.10
C MET A 101 -1.74 -16.53 -13.49
N MET A 102 -3.00 -16.92 -13.58
CA MET A 102 -3.66 -17.17 -14.88
C MET A 102 -4.47 -15.93 -15.24
N VAL A 103 -4.26 -15.42 -16.43
CA VAL A 103 -4.99 -14.28 -16.99
C VAL A 103 -5.76 -14.76 -18.20
N GLY A 104 -7.05 -14.44 -18.28
CA GLY A 104 -7.88 -14.88 -19.39
C GLY A 104 -9.28 -14.28 -19.37
N MET A 105 -10.07 -14.71 -20.35
CA MET A 105 -11.48 -14.36 -20.42
C MET A 105 -12.31 -15.32 -19.59
N VAL A 106 -13.16 -14.77 -18.75
CA VAL A 106 -14.03 -15.51 -17.83
C VAL A 106 -15.46 -15.04 -18.00
N GLY A 107 -16.36 -15.98 -17.96
CA GLY A 107 -17.78 -15.68 -18.09
C GLY A 107 -18.56 -16.82 -18.71
N GLU A 108 -19.68 -16.48 -19.27
CA GLU A 108 -20.60 -17.37 -19.96
C GLU A 108 -20.93 -16.80 -21.36
N THR A 109 -21.71 -17.51 -22.15
CA THR A 109 -21.96 -17.23 -23.57
C THR A 109 -22.36 -15.78 -23.91
N PHE A 110 -23.09 -15.13 -22.99
CA PHE A 110 -23.58 -13.75 -23.17
C PHE A 110 -22.77 -12.68 -22.50
N ARG A 111 -21.84 -13.06 -21.59
CA ARG A 111 -21.02 -12.12 -20.85
C ARG A 111 -19.64 -12.67 -20.54
N MET A 112 -18.64 -12.14 -21.22
CA MET A 112 -17.22 -12.42 -21.00
C MET A 112 -16.50 -11.17 -20.50
N GLN A 113 -15.59 -11.34 -19.57
CA GLN A 113 -14.70 -10.27 -19.13
C GLN A 113 -13.29 -10.80 -18.85
N GLY A 114 -12.29 -9.95 -19.03
CA GLY A 114 -10.92 -10.27 -18.62
C GLY A 114 -10.84 -10.37 -17.10
N ASP A 115 -10.17 -11.39 -16.60
CA ASP A 115 -9.86 -11.52 -15.18
C ASP A 115 -8.53 -12.25 -14.96
N ALA A 116 -8.04 -12.24 -13.72
CA ALA A 116 -6.87 -12.98 -13.32
C ALA A 116 -7.17 -13.79 -12.06
N PHE A 117 -6.68 -15.02 -12.04
CA PHE A 117 -6.91 -15.99 -10.98
C PHE A 117 -5.60 -16.48 -10.42
N SER A 118 -5.45 -16.28 -9.12
CA SER A 118 -4.37 -16.85 -8.31
C SER A 118 -4.57 -16.44 -6.87
N ASP A 119 -4.01 -17.20 -5.94
CA ASP A 119 -3.88 -16.74 -4.56
C ASP A 119 -3.05 -15.44 -4.46
N ASN A 120 -2.11 -15.23 -5.40
CA ASN A 120 -1.32 -14.01 -5.49
C ASN A 120 -2.16 -12.76 -5.81
N VAL A 121 -3.23 -12.90 -6.60
CA VAL A 121 -4.19 -11.82 -6.86
C VAL A 121 -4.92 -11.43 -5.58
N ASN A 122 -5.40 -12.42 -4.82
CA ASN A 122 -6.04 -12.20 -3.53
C ASN A 122 -5.09 -11.59 -2.49
N LEU A 123 -3.82 -12.03 -2.51
CA LEU A 123 -2.78 -11.48 -1.65
C LEU A 123 -2.56 -9.98 -1.95
N THR A 124 -2.51 -9.62 -3.23
CA THR A 124 -2.32 -8.22 -3.64
C THR A 124 -3.47 -7.32 -3.17
N ALA A 125 -4.71 -7.80 -3.29
CA ALA A 125 -5.87 -7.04 -2.77
C ALA A 125 -5.79 -6.85 -1.24
N ARG A 126 -5.28 -7.87 -0.51
CA ARG A 126 -5.05 -7.72 0.94
C ARG A 126 -3.90 -6.76 1.24
N LEU A 127 -2.82 -6.80 0.46
CA LEU A 127 -1.69 -5.90 0.59
C LEU A 127 -2.11 -4.45 0.36
N GLU A 128 -2.97 -4.18 -0.65
CA GLU A 128 -3.57 -2.86 -0.81
C GLU A 128 -4.33 -2.43 0.46
N GLY A 129 -5.20 -3.28 1.01
CA GLY A 129 -5.93 -2.99 2.24
C GLY A 129 -5.03 -2.69 3.45
N LEU A 130 -3.85 -3.33 3.55
CA LEU A 130 -2.88 -3.07 4.60
C LEU A 130 -2.29 -1.66 4.54
N THR A 131 -2.32 -1.01 3.38
CA THR A 131 -1.88 0.39 3.26
C THR A 131 -2.67 1.32 4.20
N LYS A 132 -3.96 1.03 4.42
CA LYS A 132 -4.80 1.75 5.39
C LYS A 132 -4.37 1.49 6.83
N PHE A 133 -4.02 0.25 7.15
CA PHE A 133 -3.63 -0.16 8.49
C PHE A 133 -2.29 0.47 8.90
N TYR A 134 -1.28 0.41 8.02
CA TYR A 134 0.02 1.03 8.27
C TYR A 134 0.02 2.56 8.07
N GLY A 135 -1.02 3.11 7.46
CA GLY A 135 -1.13 4.55 7.18
C GLY A 135 -0.18 5.04 6.10
N VAL A 136 0.10 4.20 5.11
CA VAL A 136 1.01 4.46 3.98
C VAL A 136 0.28 4.41 2.65
N SER A 137 0.79 5.04 1.61
CA SER A 137 0.11 5.09 0.30
C SER A 137 0.46 3.92 -0.60
N PHE A 138 1.67 3.33 -0.47
CA PHE A 138 2.14 2.34 -1.42
C PHE A 138 2.92 1.22 -0.75
N LEU A 139 2.42 -0.01 -0.89
CA LEU A 139 3.05 -1.23 -0.38
C LEU A 139 3.44 -2.18 -1.51
N ILE A 140 4.61 -2.79 -1.37
CA ILE A 140 5.07 -3.91 -2.18
C ILE A 140 5.41 -5.10 -1.29
N SER A 141 5.30 -6.30 -1.84
CA SER A 141 5.75 -7.52 -1.19
C SER A 141 7.25 -7.76 -1.41
N GLU A 142 7.85 -8.63 -0.58
CA GLU A 142 9.22 -9.14 -0.76
C GLU A 142 9.44 -9.70 -2.16
N GLN A 143 8.47 -10.50 -2.69
CA GLN A 143 8.56 -11.06 -4.03
C GLN A 143 8.58 -9.99 -5.14
N THR A 144 7.94 -8.84 -4.89
CA THR A 144 8.05 -7.69 -5.81
C THR A 144 9.42 -7.06 -5.71
N LEU A 145 9.93 -6.84 -4.50
CA LEU A 145 11.26 -6.27 -4.25
C LEU A 145 12.36 -7.10 -4.90
N GLU A 146 12.31 -8.43 -4.75
CA GLU A 146 13.28 -9.38 -5.34
C GLU A 146 13.28 -9.39 -6.88
N LYS A 147 12.19 -8.91 -7.50
CA LYS A 147 12.03 -8.86 -8.96
C LYS A 147 12.30 -7.49 -9.56
N LEU A 148 12.64 -6.51 -8.75
CA LEU A 148 13.14 -5.22 -9.25
C LEU A 148 14.53 -5.43 -9.85
N SER A 149 14.77 -4.81 -10.99
CA SER A 149 16.08 -4.86 -11.69
C SER A 149 17.18 -4.20 -10.87
N ASN A 150 16.86 -3.11 -10.19
CA ASN A 150 17.74 -2.43 -9.25
C ASN A 150 16.93 -1.78 -8.12
N PRO A 151 16.76 -2.46 -6.98
CA PRO A 151 16.03 -1.91 -5.83
C PRO A 151 16.58 -0.57 -5.32
N ASN A 152 17.86 -0.30 -5.49
CA ASN A 152 18.50 0.95 -5.05
C ASN A 152 18.11 2.19 -5.88
N HIS A 153 17.36 2.01 -6.98
CA HIS A 153 16.77 3.12 -7.73
C HIS A 153 15.52 3.69 -7.06
N TYR A 154 15.01 3.01 -6.03
CA TYR A 154 13.80 3.37 -5.31
C TYR A 154 14.10 3.62 -3.84
N GLU A 155 13.41 4.53 -3.24
CA GLU A 155 13.43 4.75 -1.80
C GLU A 155 12.42 3.83 -1.13
N ILE A 156 12.91 2.71 -0.63
CA ILE A 156 12.08 1.62 -0.08
C ILE A 156 12.39 1.45 1.40
N ARG A 157 11.32 1.43 2.22
CA ARG A 157 11.39 1.22 3.67
C ARG A 157 10.72 -0.11 4.03
N PHE A 158 11.46 -1.00 4.70
CA PHE A 158 10.85 -2.18 5.31
C PHE A 158 9.90 -1.78 6.42
N LEU A 159 8.68 -2.33 6.42
CA LEU A 159 7.68 -1.98 7.42
C LEU A 159 7.42 -3.09 8.43
N ASP A 160 7.22 -4.33 7.98
CA ASP A 160 6.79 -5.42 8.86
C ASP A 160 6.94 -6.79 8.20
N ARG A 161 6.87 -7.84 9.04
CA ARG A 161 6.54 -9.19 8.63
C ARG A 161 5.17 -9.55 9.19
N ALA A 162 4.22 -9.80 8.32
CA ALA A 162 2.84 -10.00 8.73
C ALA A 162 2.21 -11.24 8.09
N ILE A 163 1.42 -11.96 8.85
CA ILE A 163 0.56 -13.02 8.33
C ILE A 163 -0.78 -12.42 7.99
N VAL A 164 -1.08 -12.36 6.69
CA VAL A 164 -2.38 -11.91 6.21
C VAL A 164 -3.40 -13.03 6.30
N LYS A 165 -4.67 -12.69 6.47
CA LYS A 165 -5.76 -13.66 6.62
C LYS A 165 -5.75 -14.69 5.49
N GLY A 166 -5.83 -15.99 5.85
CA GLY A 166 -5.85 -17.12 4.92
C GLY A 166 -4.47 -17.50 4.38
N ARG A 167 -3.39 -17.00 4.95
CA ARG A 167 -2.03 -17.53 4.77
C ARG A 167 -1.47 -17.99 6.11
N ASN A 168 -0.55 -18.94 6.04
CA ASN A 168 0.16 -19.46 7.22
C ASN A 168 1.59 -18.90 7.31
N GLU A 169 2.13 -18.44 6.20
CA GLU A 169 3.49 -17.90 6.11
C GLU A 169 3.49 -16.38 6.20
N PRO A 170 4.44 -15.80 6.95
CA PRO A 170 4.60 -14.37 7.03
C PRO A 170 5.10 -13.79 5.70
N LEU A 171 4.56 -12.63 5.34
CA LEU A 171 4.96 -11.83 4.20
C LEU A 171 5.74 -10.62 4.69
N ALA A 172 6.93 -10.39 4.16
CA ALA A 172 7.64 -9.14 4.36
C ALA A 172 7.02 -8.05 3.48
N ILE A 173 6.79 -6.88 4.07
CA ILE A 173 6.05 -5.77 3.49
C ILE A 173 6.93 -4.53 3.49
N TYR A 174 6.98 -3.86 2.36
CA TYR A 174 7.81 -2.69 2.13
C TYR A 174 6.97 -1.52 1.63
N GLU A 175 7.28 -0.32 2.09
CA GLU A 175 6.72 0.93 1.60
C GLU A 175 7.63 1.52 0.51
N VAL A 176 7.05 2.01 -0.58
CA VAL A 176 7.74 2.78 -1.62
C VAL A 176 7.46 4.26 -1.39
N LEU A 177 8.52 5.04 -1.17
CA LEU A 177 8.44 6.46 -0.79
C LEU A 177 8.43 7.42 -1.97
N ASP A 178 8.87 7.00 -3.15
CA ASP A 178 9.02 7.84 -4.36
C ASP A 178 7.72 8.44 -4.89
N GLY A 179 6.60 7.86 -4.49
CA GLY A 179 5.26 8.35 -4.83
C GLY A 179 4.72 9.41 -3.86
N GLU A 180 5.36 9.60 -2.71
CA GLU A 180 4.93 10.56 -1.69
C GLU A 180 5.29 12.00 -2.07
N THR A 181 4.71 12.96 -1.34
CA THR A 181 5.16 14.36 -1.45
C THR A 181 6.58 14.49 -0.88
N GLU A 182 7.36 15.45 -1.41
CA GLU A 182 8.74 15.66 -0.98
C GLU A 182 8.87 15.82 0.53
N ALA A 183 7.98 16.62 1.15
CA ALA A 183 7.98 16.84 2.59
C ALA A 183 7.76 15.57 3.41
N VAL A 184 6.85 14.69 2.98
CA VAL A 184 6.59 13.41 3.66
C VAL A 184 7.77 12.45 3.47
N ARG A 185 8.29 12.38 2.25
CA ARG A 185 9.43 11.54 1.88
C ARG A 185 10.68 11.90 2.69
N GLU A 186 11.05 13.18 2.71
CA GLU A 186 12.22 13.67 3.46
C GLU A 186 12.13 13.35 4.96
N LEU A 187 10.96 13.53 5.59
CA LEU A 187 10.78 13.19 7.00
C LEU A 187 10.96 11.69 7.27
N LYS A 188 10.46 10.83 6.39
CA LYS A 188 10.62 9.38 6.51
C LYS A 188 12.07 8.94 6.30
N LEU A 189 12.74 9.49 5.30
CA LEU A 189 14.17 9.22 5.05
C LEU A 189 15.06 9.70 6.21
N LYS A 190 14.76 10.87 6.76
CA LYS A 190 15.49 11.43 7.89
C LYS A 190 15.42 10.54 9.15
N THR A 191 14.33 9.79 9.32
CA THR A 191 14.09 8.93 10.48
C THR A 191 14.22 7.44 10.16
N GLN A 192 14.73 7.08 8.98
CA GLN A 192 14.79 5.70 8.52
C GLN A 192 15.65 4.82 9.44
N LEU A 193 16.82 5.32 9.84
CA LEU A 193 17.74 4.55 10.67
C LEU A 193 17.12 4.23 12.04
N GLU A 194 16.52 5.23 12.69
CA GLU A 194 15.85 5.04 13.97
C GLU A 194 14.66 4.09 13.85
N PHE A 195 13.90 4.20 12.76
CA PHE A 195 12.79 3.29 12.49
C PHE A 195 13.27 1.84 12.36
N GLU A 196 14.34 1.60 11.60
CA GLU A 196 14.95 0.27 11.42
C GLU A 196 15.49 -0.30 12.73
N GLN A 197 16.16 0.54 13.55
CA GLN A 197 16.64 0.15 14.88
C GLN A 197 15.48 -0.18 15.83
N GLY A 198 14.40 0.58 15.77
CA GLY A 198 13.16 0.31 16.50
C GLY A 198 12.56 -1.05 16.13
N LEU A 199 12.52 -1.38 14.84
CA LEU A 199 12.05 -2.69 14.34
C LEU A 199 12.91 -3.85 14.85
N GLU A 200 14.22 -3.70 14.80
CA GLU A 200 15.13 -4.76 15.29
C GLU A 200 14.98 -4.97 16.81
N CYS A 201 14.90 -3.90 17.59
CA CYS A 201 14.61 -3.98 19.02
C CYS A 201 13.24 -4.62 19.29
N TYR A 202 12.19 -4.27 18.52
CA TYR A 202 10.87 -4.88 18.65
C TYR A 202 10.91 -6.40 18.41
N ARG A 203 11.60 -6.85 17.36
CA ARG A 203 11.73 -8.27 17.01
C ARG A 203 12.49 -9.07 18.06
N THR A 204 13.49 -8.47 18.69
CA THR A 204 14.32 -9.09 19.74
C THR A 204 13.75 -8.89 21.16
N GLN A 205 12.51 -8.39 21.29
CA GLN A 205 11.82 -8.10 22.55
C GLN A 205 12.50 -7.01 23.42
N GLY A 206 13.35 -6.20 22.84
CA GLY A 206 13.94 -5.02 23.49
C GLY A 206 12.98 -3.85 23.51
N PHE A 207 11.79 -4.03 24.11
CA PHE A 207 10.64 -3.11 23.95
C PHE A 207 10.91 -1.69 24.47
N ASP A 208 11.63 -1.54 25.57
CA ASP A 208 11.97 -0.19 26.10
C ASP A 208 12.79 0.61 25.06
N LYS A 209 13.82 -0.02 24.48
CA LYS A 209 14.63 0.61 23.42
C LYS A 209 13.83 0.82 22.12
N ALA A 210 12.97 -0.13 21.77
CA ALA A 210 12.10 0.03 20.62
C ALA A 210 11.17 1.25 20.77
N LEU A 211 10.61 1.47 21.98
CA LEU A 211 9.81 2.66 22.29
C LEU A 211 10.63 3.94 22.18
N GLU A 212 11.87 3.97 22.67
CA GLU A 212 12.76 5.13 22.54
C GLU A 212 12.96 5.51 21.06
N TYR A 213 13.27 4.54 20.20
CA TYR A 213 13.47 4.76 18.78
C TYR A 213 12.19 5.23 18.08
N PHE A 214 11.05 4.55 18.27
CA PHE A 214 9.80 4.95 17.61
C PHE A 214 9.28 6.30 18.13
N ASN A 215 9.48 6.63 19.41
CA ASN A 215 9.14 7.95 19.94
C ASN A 215 10.06 9.03 19.34
N HIS A 216 11.35 8.75 19.10
CA HIS A 216 12.22 9.66 18.38
C HIS A 216 11.76 9.90 16.94
N VAL A 217 11.35 8.83 16.23
CA VAL A 217 10.71 8.96 14.90
C VAL A 217 9.50 9.89 14.98
N LEU A 218 8.62 9.72 15.98
CA LEU A 218 7.41 10.53 16.14
C LEU A 218 7.70 11.97 16.57
N MET A 219 8.81 12.24 17.27
CA MET A 219 9.24 13.61 17.57
C MET A 219 9.64 14.37 16.31
N VAL A 220 10.26 13.69 15.32
CA VAL A 220 10.69 14.28 14.05
C VAL A 220 9.55 14.29 13.04
N ASN A 221 8.79 13.19 12.98
CA ASN A 221 7.65 12.99 12.08
C ASN A 221 6.40 12.56 12.85
N PRO A 222 5.65 13.48 13.45
CA PRO A 222 4.42 13.15 14.20
C PRO A 222 3.33 12.46 13.39
N LEU A 223 3.43 12.50 12.06
CA LEU A 223 2.47 11.89 11.14
C LEU A 223 2.87 10.49 10.69
N ASP A 224 3.97 9.91 11.17
CA ASP A 224 4.35 8.54 10.86
C ASP A 224 3.45 7.53 11.59
N LYS A 225 2.36 7.17 10.91
CA LYS A 225 1.37 6.24 11.47
C LYS A 225 1.94 4.84 11.72
N THR A 226 2.96 4.44 10.96
CA THR A 226 3.60 3.13 11.18
C THR A 226 4.40 3.13 12.49
N ALA A 227 5.14 4.18 12.78
CA ALA A 227 5.84 4.31 14.06
C ALA A 227 4.84 4.36 15.25
N ALA A 228 3.75 5.12 15.11
CA ALA A 228 2.69 5.16 16.12
C ALA A 228 2.05 3.77 16.35
N LEU A 229 1.83 3.01 15.29
CA LEU A 229 1.33 1.64 15.36
C LEU A 229 2.26 0.72 16.15
N TYR A 230 3.58 0.85 15.97
CA TYR A 230 4.54 0.06 16.74
C TYR A 230 4.56 0.45 18.22
N VAL A 231 4.47 1.72 18.53
CA VAL A 231 4.32 2.19 19.94
C VAL A 231 3.08 1.57 20.59
N GLU A 232 1.94 1.56 19.89
CA GLU A 232 0.71 0.95 20.38
C GLU A 232 0.87 -0.57 20.60
N ARG A 233 1.45 -1.30 19.62
CA ARG A 233 1.72 -2.74 19.71
C ARG A 233 2.63 -3.10 20.88
N ILE A 234 3.71 -2.34 21.06
CA ILE A 234 4.66 -2.57 22.15
C ILE A 234 3.99 -2.35 23.51
N ASN A 235 3.26 -1.26 23.69
CA ASN A 235 2.52 -1.01 24.93
C ASN A 235 1.51 -2.10 25.23
N GLN A 236 0.83 -2.63 24.19
CA GLN A 236 -0.10 -3.75 24.34
C GLN A 236 0.63 -5.05 24.77
N LEU A 237 1.78 -5.36 24.16
CA LEU A 237 2.58 -6.54 24.53
C LEU A 237 3.16 -6.44 25.94
N MET A 238 3.62 -5.26 26.34
CA MET A 238 4.11 -5.02 27.71
C MET A 238 2.99 -5.16 28.75
N ALA A 239 1.77 -4.73 28.43
CA ALA A 239 0.63 -4.81 29.36
C ALA A 239 0.01 -6.22 29.42
N GLN A 240 -0.04 -6.95 28.33
CA GLN A 240 -0.71 -8.26 28.23
C GLN A 240 0.26 -9.45 28.37
N GLY A 241 1.56 -9.18 28.30
CA GLY A 241 2.60 -10.22 28.20
C GLY A 241 2.87 -10.65 26.77
N VAL A 242 4.09 -11.07 26.52
CA VAL A 242 4.55 -11.55 25.22
C VAL A 242 4.11 -13.02 25.04
N PRO A 243 3.53 -13.41 23.90
CA PRO A 243 3.21 -14.83 23.62
C PRO A 243 4.46 -15.70 23.76
N GLN A 244 4.28 -16.94 24.28
CA GLN A 244 5.39 -17.86 24.54
C GLN A 244 6.22 -18.20 23.28
N ASN A 245 5.57 -18.19 22.10
CA ASN A 245 6.20 -18.45 20.81
C ASN A 245 6.28 -17.14 19.97
N TRP A 246 6.74 -16.06 20.60
CA TRP A 246 6.92 -14.79 19.91
C TRP A 246 7.98 -14.88 18.81
N ASP A 247 7.59 -14.52 17.61
CA ASP A 247 8.42 -14.53 16.39
C ASP A 247 8.56 -13.14 15.74
N GLY A 248 8.05 -12.09 16.41
CA GLY A 248 8.05 -10.72 15.88
C GLY A 248 7.07 -10.48 14.75
N VAL A 249 6.24 -11.48 14.41
CA VAL A 249 5.31 -11.44 13.27
C VAL A 249 3.92 -11.00 13.73
N TRP A 250 3.35 -10.01 13.05
CA TRP A 250 1.99 -9.59 13.31
C TRP A 250 0.98 -10.45 12.54
N ARG A 251 -0.05 -10.95 13.24
CA ARG A 251 -1.08 -11.83 12.67
C ARG A 251 -2.41 -11.10 12.55
N PHE A 252 -2.85 -10.86 11.31
CA PHE A 252 -4.14 -10.24 11.02
C PHE A 252 -5.27 -11.28 11.13
N THR A 253 -6.04 -11.21 12.21
CA THR A 253 -7.17 -12.12 12.50
C THR A 253 -8.52 -11.56 12.06
N LYS A 254 -8.65 -10.23 11.90
CA LYS A 254 -9.90 -9.54 11.52
C LYS A 254 -9.81 -9.01 10.08
N LYS A 255 -11.02 -8.85 9.45
CA LYS A 255 -11.17 -8.15 8.16
C LYS A 255 -10.99 -6.66 8.34
#